data_8871d0458f334ebb7db53079a52bda66
#
_entry.id   8871d0458f334ebb7db53079a52bda66
#
_cell.length_a   1.000
_cell.length_b   1.000
_cell.length_c   1.000
_cell.angle_alpha   90.00
_cell.angle_beta   90.00
_cell.angle_gamma   90.00
#
_symmetry.space_group_name_H-M   'P 1'
#
loop_
_entity.id
_entity.type
_entity.pdbx_description
1 polymer ?
#
loop_
_entity_poly.entity_id
_entity_poly.type
_entity_poly.pdbx_seq_one_letter_code
_entity_poly.pdbx_strand_id
1 'polypeptide(L)'
;MSHAHADVRHIYEGWHAAVVACDVDALMALYADDAVLETPLVVATLPEHGSGVLHGKAAIGAFFAAGLRNPDNKLGRWYRTGLFFSNGRQLVWEYPRATPDGDQVDLVEVMDLRDGLIAHHRVYWGWVGFLALRAATPAPDRA
;
A
#
# COMPACT_ATOMS: atom_id res chain seq x y z
N MET A 1 -10.80 -7.20 25.63
CA MET A 1 -10.56 -6.79 24.23
C MET A 1 -10.53 -8.03 23.37
N SER A 2 -11.28 -8.03 22.28
CA SER A 2 -11.31 -9.17 21.36
C SER A 2 -9.93 -9.30 20.67
N HIS A 3 -9.48 -10.54 20.43
CA HIS A 3 -8.25 -10.83 19.66
C HIS A 3 -8.23 -10.11 18.31
N ALA A 4 -9.37 -9.97 17.65
CA ALA A 4 -9.53 -9.27 16.38
C ALA A 4 -9.09 -7.79 16.41
N HIS A 5 -9.25 -7.08 17.53
CA HIS A 5 -8.81 -5.69 17.67
C HIS A 5 -7.29 -5.58 17.87
N ALA A 6 -6.69 -6.57 18.53
CA ALA A 6 -5.23 -6.64 18.70
C ALA A 6 -4.54 -6.91 17.34
N ASP A 7 -5.10 -7.81 16.54
CA ASP A 7 -4.59 -8.15 15.21
C ASP A 7 -4.61 -6.95 14.27
N VAL A 8 -5.73 -6.20 14.24
CA VAL A 8 -5.87 -5.01 13.39
C VAL A 8 -4.83 -3.93 13.73
N ARG A 9 -4.65 -3.64 15.03
CA ARG A 9 -3.66 -2.64 15.46
C ARG A 9 -2.25 -3.08 15.16
N HIS A 10 -1.93 -4.36 15.36
CA HIS A 10 -0.63 -4.93 15.02
C HIS A 10 -0.32 -4.77 13.53
N ILE A 11 -1.28 -5.05 12.64
CA ILE A 11 -1.11 -4.86 11.20
C ILE A 11 -0.88 -3.37 10.88
N TYR A 12 -1.71 -2.48 11.40
CA TYR A 12 -1.58 -1.04 11.13
C TYR A 12 -0.22 -0.48 11.55
N GLU A 13 0.19 -0.75 12.79
CA GLU A 13 1.45 -0.24 13.34
C GLU A 13 2.66 -0.92 12.69
N GLY A 14 2.61 -2.23 12.51
CA GLY A 14 3.69 -3.01 11.90
C GLY A 14 3.91 -2.65 10.42
N TRP A 15 2.84 -2.45 9.67
CA TRP A 15 2.92 -2.06 8.26
C TRP A 15 3.60 -0.69 8.10
N HIS A 16 3.18 0.29 8.90
CA HIS A 16 3.80 1.63 8.86
C HIS A 16 5.26 1.59 9.31
N ALA A 17 5.59 0.88 10.38
CA ALA A 17 6.95 0.75 10.86
C ALA A 17 7.88 0.11 9.81
N ALA A 18 7.42 -0.97 9.17
CA ALA A 18 8.18 -1.67 8.12
C ALA A 18 8.41 -0.78 6.89
N VAL A 19 7.39 -0.05 6.44
CA VAL A 19 7.51 0.86 5.29
C VAL A 19 8.47 2.01 5.58
N VAL A 20 8.38 2.64 6.75
CA VAL A 20 9.29 3.73 7.15
C VAL A 20 10.74 3.25 7.28
N ALA A 21 10.93 2.03 7.80
CA ALA A 21 12.25 1.41 7.94
C ALA A 21 12.79 0.83 6.61
N CYS A 22 11.99 0.81 5.54
CA CYS A 22 12.28 0.09 4.28
C CYS A 22 12.60 -1.40 4.51
N ASP A 23 11.97 -2.01 5.51
CA ASP A 23 12.15 -3.41 5.90
C ASP A 23 11.11 -4.28 5.19
N VAL A 24 11.51 -4.83 4.05
CA VAL A 24 10.63 -5.68 3.22
C VAL A 24 10.29 -6.99 3.92
N ASP A 25 11.21 -7.57 4.67
CA ASP A 25 10.98 -8.84 5.37
C ASP A 25 9.94 -8.66 6.49
N ALA A 26 10.08 -7.61 7.30
CA ALA A 26 9.09 -7.24 8.31
C ALA A 26 7.73 -6.94 7.68
N LEU A 27 7.71 -6.26 6.53
CA LEU A 27 6.49 -5.96 5.79
C LEU A 27 5.82 -7.25 5.30
N MET A 28 6.55 -8.16 4.68
CA MET A 28 6.03 -9.41 4.15
C MET A 28 5.58 -10.39 5.24
N ALA A 29 6.12 -10.28 6.45
CA ALA A 29 5.65 -11.06 7.59
C ALA A 29 4.18 -10.77 7.97
N LEU A 30 3.64 -9.62 7.55
CA LEU A 30 2.25 -9.23 7.77
C LEU A 30 1.27 -9.79 6.73
N TYR A 31 1.76 -10.35 5.62
CA TYR A 31 0.94 -10.85 4.52
C TYR A 31 0.79 -12.37 4.55
N ALA A 32 -0.39 -12.86 4.18
CA ALA A 32 -0.61 -14.27 3.90
C ALA A 32 0.18 -14.71 2.67
N ASP A 33 0.55 -16.00 2.59
CA ASP A 33 1.35 -16.52 1.48
C ASP A 33 0.63 -16.40 0.12
N ASP A 34 -0.70 -16.52 0.13
CA ASP A 34 -1.59 -16.38 -1.03
C ASP A 34 -2.23 -14.98 -1.14
N ALA A 35 -1.66 -13.98 -0.47
CA ALA A 35 -2.20 -12.62 -0.48
C ALA A 35 -2.31 -12.04 -1.89
N VAL A 36 -3.26 -11.12 -2.06
CA VAL A 36 -3.45 -10.34 -3.30
C VAL A 36 -3.22 -8.87 -3.00
N LEU A 37 -2.43 -8.20 -3.82
CA LEU A 37 -2.28 -6.74 -3.82
C LEU A 37 -2.88 -6.17 -5.09
N GLU A 38 -3.70 -5.15 -4.93
CA GLU A 38 -4.40 -4.48 -6.01
C GLU A 38 -4.16 -2.97 -5.92
N THR A 39 -3.39 -2.45 -6.88
CA THR A 39 -3.07 -1.02 -6.96
C THR A 39 -2.68 -0.64 -8.39
N PRO A 40 -3.17 0.50 -8.92
CA PRO A 40 -2.75 0.99 -10.22
C PRO A 40 -1.25 1.31 -10.30
N LEU A 41 -0.57 1.45 -9.16
CA LEU A 41 0.88 1.69 -9.12
C LEU A 41 1.67 0.53 -9.75
N VAL A 42 1.15 -0.70 -9.74
CA VAL A 42 1.78 -1.84 -10.42
C VAL A 42 1.95 -1.57 -11.90
N VAL A 43 0.93 -1.01 -12.56
CA VAL A 43 0.99 -0.69 -14.01
C VAL A 43 2.03 0.41 -14.30
N ALA A 44 2.20 1.37 -13.38
CA ALA A 44 3.19 2.42 -13.53
C ALA A 44 4.63 1.94 -13.31
N THR A 45 4.84 0.95 -12.42
CA THR A 45 6.17 0.46 -12.04
C THR A 45 6.59 -0.81 -12.77
N LEU A 46 5.64 -1.62 -13.19
CA LEU A 46 5.83 -2.90 -13.90
C LEU A 46 4.91 -2.94 -15.14
N PRO A 47 5.11 -2.05 -16.13
CA PRO A 47 4.19 -1.92 -17.26
C PRO A 47 4.01 -3.21 -18.06
N GLU A 48 5.04 -4.06 -18.15
CA GLU A 48 4.99 -5.38 -18.81
C GLU A 48 4.09 -6.39 -18.10
N HIS A 49 3.78 -6.18 -16.82
CA HIS A 49 2.84 -7.04 -16.07
C HIS A 49 1.40 -6.96 -16.62
N GLY A 50 1.03 -5.79 -17.17
CA GLY A 50 -0.26 -5.58 -17.84
C GLY A 50 -1.49 -5.58 -16.94
N SER A 51 -1.31 -5.58 -15.62
CA SER A 51 -2.38 -5.61 -14.62
C SER A 51 -1.97 -4.87 -13.37
N GLY A 52 -2.96 -4.25 -12.69
CA GLY A 52 -2.78 -3.65 -11.36
C GLY A 52 -2.87 -4.66 -10.20
N VAL A 53 -2.89 -5.96 -10.47
CA VAL A 53 -3.11 -7.01 -9.47
C VAL A 53 -1.89 -7.94 -9.41
N LEU A 54 -1.36 -8.13 -8.20
CA LEU A 54 -0.28 -9.08 -7.90
C LEU A 54 -0.83 -10.20 -7.01
N HIS A 55 -0.47 -11.43 -7.32
CA HIS A 55 -0.85 -12.63 -6.60
C HIS A 55 0.35 -13.26 -5.90
N GLY A 56 0.19 -13.54 -4.61
CA GLY A 56 1.16 -14.21 -3.77
C GLY A 56 2.21 -13.29 -3.14
N LYS A 57 2.62 -13.65 -1.94
CA LYS A 57 3.59 -12.89 -1.11
C LYS A 57 4.90 -12.61 -1.86
N ALA A 58 5.41 -13.53 -2.67
CA ALA A 58 6.66 -13.36 -3.39
C ALA A 58 6.60 -12.21 -4.41
N ALA A 59 5.52 -12.14 -5.22
CA ALA A 59 5.33 -11.07 -6.19
C ALA A 59 5.11 -9.71 -5.49
N ILE A 60 4.32 -9.70 -4.42
CA ILE A 60 4.08 -8.50 -3.59
C ILE A 60 5.40 -8.02 -2.97
N GLY A 61 6.20 -8.92 -2.42
CA GLY A 61 7.50 -8.59 -1.83
C GLY A 61 8.48 -8.00 -2.84
N ALA A 62 8.55 -8.55 -4.04
CA ALA A 62 9.39 -8.02 -5.12
C ALA A 62 8.95 -6.60 -5.52
N PHE A 63 7.65 -6.34 -5.61
CA PHE A 63 7.10 -5.02 -5.90
C PHE A 63 7.46 -4.00 -4.82
N PHE A 64 7.25 -4.31 -3.55
CA PHE A 64 7.63 -3.41 -2.45
C PHE A 64 9.14 -3.22 -2.37
N ALA A 65 9.94 -4.26 -2.57
CA ALA A 65 11.40 -4.17 -2.56
C ALA A 65 11.92 -3.19 -3.64
N ALA A 66 11.33 -3.23 -4.83
CA ALA A 66 11.67 -2.29 -5.90
C ALA A 66 11.24 -0.85 -5.55
N GLY A 67 10.02 -0.67 -5.04
CA GLY A 67 9.49 0.64 -4.65
C GLY A 67 10.25 1.29 -3.49
N LEU A 68 10.58 0.52 -2.46
CA LEU A 68 11.29 1.03 -1.27
C LEU A 68 12.77 1.35 -1.54
N ARG A 69 13.37 0.74 -2.57
CA ARG A 69 14.73 1.09 -3.01
C ARG A 69 14.80 2.34 -3.88
N ASN A 70 13.69 2.80 -4.41
CA ASN A 70 13.64 4.01 -5.22
C ASN A 70 13.92 5.24 -4.34
N PRO A 71 14.99 6.04 -4.60
CA PRO A 71 15.34 7.22 -3.81
C PRO A 71 14.29 8.33 -3.89
N ASP A 72 13.47 8.33 -4.94
CA ASP A 72 12.37 9.28 -5.11
C ASP A 72 11.12 8.90 -4.30
N ASN A 73 11.09 7.68 -3.75
CA ASN A 73 10.01 7.23 -2.89
C ASN A 73 10.12 7.88 -1.51
N LYS A 74 9.16 8.76 -1.22
CA LYS A 74 9.12 9.54 0.03
C LYS A 74 8.02 9.07 0.98
N LEU A 75 7.67 7.79 0.97
CA LEU A 75 6.62 7.22 1.82
C LEU A 75 6.76 7.58 3.30
N GLY A 76 8.00 7.67 3.80
CA GLY A 76 8.29 8.09 5.17
C GLY A 76 7.86 9.53 5.50
N ARG A 77 7.69 10.37 4.48
CA ARG A 77 7.28 11.78 4.61
C ARG A 77 5.78 12.00 4.46
N TRP A 78 5.03 10.99 4.02
CA TRP A 78 3.61 11.14 3.82
C TRP A 78 2.92 11.39 5.15
N TYR A 79 2.10 12.41 5.17
CA TYR A 79 1.29 12.74 6.33
C TYR A 79 0.29 11.61 6.61
N ARG A 80 0.23 11.20 7.88
CA ARG A 80 -0.70 10.18 8.37
C ARG A 80 -1.41 10.73 9.59
N THR A 81 -2.71 10.52 9.65
CA THR A 81 -3.53 10.99 10.76
C THR A 81 -3.34 10.18 12.04
N GLY A 82 -2.77 8.99 11.95
CA GLY A 82 -2.73 8.01 13.04
C GLY A 82 -4.10 7.34 13.29
N LEU A 83 -5.10 7.63 12.45
CA LEU A 83 -6.43 7.09 12.54
C LEU A 83 -6.63 5.96 11.53
N PHE A 84 -7.36 4.95 11.95
CA PHE A 84 -7.84 3.88 11.07
C PHE A 84 -9.26 3.46 11.48
N PHE A 85 -9.96 2.84 10.55
CA PHE A 85 -11.28 2.25 10.76
C PHE A 85 -11.19 0.74 10.60
N SER A 86 -11.93 0.00 11.39
CA SER A 86 -11.97 -1.45 11.29
C SER A 86 -13.27 -2.03 11.84
N ASN A 87 -13.71 -3.11 11.21
CA ASN A 87 -14.78 -3.98 11.72
C ASN A 87 -14.22 -5.29 12.29
N GLY A 88 -12.90 -5.38 12.52
CA GLY A 88 -12.21 -6.57 13.01
C GLY A 88 -11.74 -7.54 11.90
N ARG A 89 -12.25 -7.40 10.67
CA ARG A 89 -11.87 -8.22 9.51
C ARG A 89 -11.28 -7.39 8.39
N GLN A 90 -11.59 -6.11 8.39
CA GLN A 90 -11.12 -5.15 7.41
C GLN A 90 -10.50 -3.97 8.13
N LEU A 91 -9.39 -3.50 7.61
CA LEU A 91 -8.64 -2.34 8.08
C LEU A 91 -8.61 -1.31 6.96
N VAL A 92 -8.91 -0.05 7.30
CA VAL A 92 -8.96 1.06 6.35
C VAL A 92 -8.30 2.29 6.96
N TRP A 93 -7.42 2.95 6.21
CA TRP A 93 -6.94 4.29 6.57
C TRP A 93 -6.71 5.15 5.34
N GLU A 94 -6.65 6.45 5.55
CA GLU A 94 -6.50 7.45 4.51
C GLU A 94 -5.16 8.18 4.66
N TYR A 95 -4.54 8.49 3.53
CA TYR A 95 -3.53 9.52 3.41
C TYR A 95 -4.22 10.77 2.85
N PRO A 96 -4.49 11.80 3.67
CA PRO A 96 -5.25 12.94 3.23
C PRO A 96 -4.48 13.76 2.20
N ARG A 97 -5.18 14.35 1.26
CA ARG A 97 -4.61 15.23 0.25
C ARG A 97 -3.94 16.44 0.88
N ALA A 98 -4.70 17.18 1.67
CA ALA A 98 -4.24 18.40 2.31
C ALA A 98 -3.41 18.07 3.55
N THR A 99 -2.22 18.63 3.63
CA THR A 99 -1.31 18.51 4.77
C THR A 99 -0.83 19.90 5.20
N PRO A 100 -0.21 20.05 6.40
CA PRO A 100 0.36 21.33 6.81
C PRO A 100 1.37 21.93 5.82
N ASP A 101 2.05 21.07 5.05
CA ASP A 101 3.10 21.46 4.10
C ASP A 101 2.60 21.53 2.64
N GLY A 102 1.30 21.40 2.42
CA GLY A 102 0.68 21.41 1.10
C GLY A 102 0.12 20.07 0.66
N ASP A 103 -0.35 19.99 -0.58
CA ASP A 103 -0.92 18.75 -1.14
C ASP A 103 0.12 17.64 -1.27
N GLN A 104 -0.29 16.44 -0.96
CA GLN A 104 0.47 15.22 -1.17
C GLN A 104 -0.34 14.20 -1.99
N VAL A 105 0.28 13.11 -2.37
CA VAL A 105 -0.42 11.94 -2.93
C VAL A 105 -1.44 11.45 -1.91
N ASP A 106 -2.69 11.47 -2.31
CA ASP A 106 -3.84 11.06 -1.52
C ASP A 106 -4.30 9.66 -1.94
N LEU A 107 -4.52 8.81 -0.96
CA LEU A 107 -4.98 7.44 -1.21
C LEU A 107 -5.65 6.85 0.03
N VAL A 108 -6.36 5.75 -0.20
CA VAL A 108 -6.98 4.92 0.84
C VAL A 108 -6.43 3.50 0.72
N GLU A 109 -5.88 3.02 1.83
CA GLU A 109 -5.48 1.62 1.99
C GLU A 109 -6.66 0.82 2.57
N VAL A 110 -6.99 -0.29 1.94
CA VAL A 110 -8.02 -1.22 2.39
C VAL A 110 -7.44 -2.62 2.44
N MET A 111 -7.44 -3.22 3.62
CA MET A 111 -6.90 -4.55 3.84
C MET A 111 -7.96 -5.48 4.41
N ASP A 112 -8.21 -6.59 3.74
CA ASP A 112 -8.99 -7.69 4.31
C ASP A 112 -8.04 -8.63 5.05
N LEU A 113 -8.37 -8.93 6.31
CA LEU A 113 -7.54 -9.74 7.20
C LEU A 113 -8.12 -11.16 7.32
N ARG A 114 -7.24 -12.15 7.33
CA ARG A 114 -7.54 -13.55 7.55
C ARG A 114 -6.45 -14.15 8.46
N ASP A 115 -6.86 -14.72 9.58
CA ASP A 115 -5.97 -15.35 10.55
C ASP A 115 -4.83 -14.43 11.03
N GLY A 116 -5.15 -13.14 11.25
CA GLY A 116 -4.19 -12.13 11.71
C GLY A 116 -3.21 -11.63 10.64
N LEU A 117 -3.40 -12.01 9.36
CA LEU A 117 -2.55 -11.62 8.24
C LEU A 117 -3.36 -10.87 7.17
N ILE A 118 -2.69 -10.06 6.38
CA ILE A 118 -3.26 -9.38 5.22
C ILE A 118 -3.48 -10.41 4.11
N ALA A 119 -4.75 -10.65 3.77
CA ALA A 119 -5.13 -11.57 2.70
C ALA A 119 -5.41 -10.85 1.37
N HIS A 120 -5.99 -9.65 1.42
CA HIS A 120 -6.22 -8.83 0.22
C HIS A 120 -5.99 -7.36 0.56
N HIS A 121 -5.10 -6.74 -0.16
CA HIS A 121 -4.73 -5.34 0.00
C HIS A 121 -5.10 -4.56 -1.27
N ARG A 122 -5.99 -3.58 -1.14
CA ARG A 122 -6.42 -2.69 -2.22
C ARG A 122 -6.02 -1.26 -1.92
N VAL A 123 -5.51 -0.55 -2.91
CA VAL A 123 -5.12 0.86 -2.78
C VAL A 123 -5.95 1.70 -3.74
N TYR A 124 -6.77 2.59 -3.20
CA TYR A 124 -7.58 3.53 -3.96
C TYR A 124 -6.90 4.90 -3.96
N TRP A 125 -6.71 5.46 -5.15
CA TRP A 125 -5.97 6.70 -5.34
C TRP A 125 -6.93 7.89 -5.48
N GLY A 126 -6.65 8.97 -4.76
CA GLY A 126 -7.38 10.22 -4.86
C GLY A 126 -6.96 11.05 -6.07
N TRP A 127 -7.39 12.30 -6.12
CA TRP A 127 -7.15 13.15 -7.28
C TRP A 127 -5.67 13.46 -7.51
N VAL A 128 -4.93 13.87 -6.47
CA VAL A 128 -3.49 14.15 -6.59
C VAL A 128 -2.72 12.86 -6.87
N GLY A 129 -3.10 11.77 -6.21
CA GLY A 129 -2.56 10.44 -6.47
C GLY A 129 -2.77 10.00 -7.92
N PHE A 130 -3.97 10.18 -8.46
CA PHE A 130 -4.28 9.89 -9.87
C PHE A 130 -3.41 10.70 -10.83
N LEU A 131 -3.22 12.00 -10.57
CA LEU A 131 -2.33 12.82 -11.41
C LEU A 131 -0.89 12.34 -11.39
N ALA A 132 -0.39 11.95 -10.21
CA ALA A 132 0.95 11.38 -10.05
C ALA A 132 1.10 10.06 -10.82
N LEU A 133 0.13 9.14 -10.71
CA LEU A 133 0.12 7.88 -11.46
C LEU A 133 0.12 8.10 -12.97
N ARG A 134 -0.73 9.01 -13.44
CA ARG A 134 -0.80 9.35 -14.87
C ARG A 134 0.52 9.90 -15.40
N ALA A 135 1.22 10.72 -14.61
CA ALA A 135 2.52 11.25 -14.98
C ALA A 135 3.62 10.17 -14.98
N ALA A 136 3.53 9.17 -14.10
CA ALA A 136 4.49 8.08 -13.97
C ALA A 136 4.24 6.92 -14.96
N THR A 137 3.02 6.80 -15.52
CA THR A 137 2.69 5.73 -16.46
C THR A 137 3.23 6.07 -17.85
N PRO A 138 4.01 5.18 -18.50
CA PRO A 138 4.47 5.37 -19.87
C PRO A 138 3.29 5.61 -20.81
N ALA A 139 3.45 6.55 -21.76
CA ALA A 139 2.45 6.72 -22.81
C ALA A 139 2.35 5.41 -23.63
N PRO A 140 1.13 4.98 -24.00
CA PRO A 140 1.00 3.85 -24.92
C PRO A 140 1.74 4.16 -26.22
N ASP A 141 2.52 3.20 -26.71
CA ASP A 141 3.17 3.30 -28.01
C ASP A 141 2.09 3.64 -29.05
N ARG A 142 2.23 4.79 -29.67
CA ARG A 142 1.37 5.15 -30.81
C ARG A 142 1.81 4.26 -31.98
N ALA A 143 1.06 3.20 -32.20
CA ALA A 143 1.17 2.42 -33.42
C ALA A 143 0.78 3.28 -34.64
#